data_0b7b739340ccfed2418b5a125369d594
#
_entry.id   0b7b739340ccfed2418b5a125369d594
#
_cell.length_a   1.000
_cell.length_b   1.000
_cell.length_c   1.000
_cell.angle_alpha   90.00
_cell.angle_beta   90.00
_cell.angle_gamma   90.00
#
_symmetry.space_group_name_H-M   'P 1'
#
loop_
_entity.id
_entity.type
_entity.pdbx_description
1 polymer ?
#
loop_
_entity_poly.entity_id
_entity_poly.type
_entity_poly.pdbx_seq_one_letter_code
_entity_poly.pdbx_strand_id
1 'polypeptide(L)'
;MEGKKANIHQVIRKVILHVRKQERNVSTTELDESWRLIEKQIHATKKKKLHQRLLYAATYSSAAAILLCMFWLGKQFISYYHADDSALVDFALKMQAAPLQEDILLLIPGEKNIEVSDTDANIIYSQNGIVVVNSDTVNQIQAQKKKPEFNQLITPKGKSTQLTLSDGTHLWVNSGTRVIYPTHFEKEHREIYVEGEVFLDVYRNEKAPFIVRTKDFQVQVLGTSFNVSAYSLEKTSSVVLVKGSVNIKNHNRQQVKLTPGQLVNIHSNQLDAPQNVDVEPYICWIKNILMYTDDPLDKVFRKLNLYYGKEFVLDPEVESMQVSGKLDLKDKLEDVLHTISYSAPIEYKEVGDKIYVRKK
;
A
#
# COMPACT_ATOMS: atom_id res chain seq x y z
N MET A 1 -35.40 7.18 -50.18
CA MET A 1 -36.50 6.28 -49.75
C MET A 1 -37.91 6.88 -49.90
N GLU A 2 -38.05 8.17 -49.99
CA GLU A 2 -39.37 8.87 -50.13
C GLU A 2 -40.02 8.67 -51.52
N GLY A 3 -39.26 8.57 -52.60
CA GLY A 3 -39.81 8.38 -53.96
C GLY A 3 -40.57 7.07 -54.21
N LYS A 4 -40.31 5.99 -53.43
CA LYS A 4 -41.07 4.72 -53.58
C LYS A 4 -42.44 4.75 -52.88
N LYS A 5 -42.64 5.59 -51.86
CA LYS A 5 -43.90 5.69 -51.11
C LYS A 5 -44.98 6.47 -51.89
N ALA A 6 -44.57 7.52 -52.61
CA ALA A 6 -45.47 8.30 -53.48
C ALA A 6 -46.01 7.42 -54.60
N ASN A 7 -45.22 6.47 -55.12
CA ASN A 7 -45.62 5.61 -56.23
C ASN A 7 -46.75 4.58 -55.86
N ILE A 8 -46.67 4.04 -54.62
CA ILE A 8 -47.67 3.06 -54.16
C ILE A 8 -49.02 3.71 -53.96
N HIS A 9 -49.11 4.93 -53.42
CA HIS A 9 -50.34 5.65 -53.27
C HIS A 9 -50.99 5.99 -54.61
N GLN A 10 -50.16 6.36 -55.61
CA GLN A 10 -50.67 6.63 -56.97
C GLN A 10 -51.15 5.35 -57.67
N VAL A 11 -50.44 4.22 -57.49
CA VAL A 11 -50.87 2.93 -58.03
C VAL A 11 -52.17 2.45 -57.41
N ILE A 12 -52.27 2.49 -56.09
CA ILE A 12 -53.53 2.11 -55.39
C ILE A 12 -54.73 3.02 -55.82
N ARG A 13 -54.49 4.32 -55.95
CA ARG A 13 -55.53 5.26 -56.44
C ARG A 13 -55.93 4.97 -57.87
N LYS A 14 -54.99 4.59 -58.76
CA LYS A 14 -55.30 4.17 -60.14
C LYS A 14 -56.09 2.86 -60.18
N VAL A 15 -55.77 1.90 -59.36
CA VAL A 15 -56.49 0.61 -59.25
C VAL A 15 -57.93 0.85 -58.74
N ILE A 16 -58.08 1.66 -57.68
CA ILE A 16 -59.43 2.01 -57.16
C ILE A 16 -60.25 2.74 -58.21
N LEU A 17 -59.62 3.66 -58.94
CA LEU A 17 -60.36 4.37 -60.05
C LEU A 17 -60.69 3.43 -61.20
N HIS A 18 -59.89 2.42 -61.48
CA HIS A 18 -60.15 1.42 -62.52
C HIS A 18 -61.33 0.50 -62.12
N VAL A 19 -61.31 -0.02 -60.87
CA VAL A 19 -62.46 -0.82 -60.34
C VAL A 19 -63.75 -0.01 -60.30
N ARG A 20 -63.70 1.24 -59.92
CA ARG A 20 -64.82 2.15 -59.92
C ARG A 20 -65.44 2.41 -61.32
N LYS A 21 -64.65 2.29 -62.37
CA LYS A 21 -65.10 2.46 -63.75
C LYS A 21 -65.80 1.23 -64.26
N GLN A 22 -65.64 0.07 -63.67
CA GLN A 22 -66.29 -1.19 -64.00
C GLN A 22 -67.57 -1.48 -63.20
N GLU A 23 -67.67 -0.99 -61.94
CA GLU A 23 -68.88 -1.20 -61.08
C GLU A 23 -69.65 0.10 -60.88
N ARG A 24 -70.83 0.16 -61.50
CA ARG A 24 -71.70 1.39 -61.55
C ARG A 24 -72.42 1.77 -60.24
N ASN A 25 -72.14 1.10 -59.07
CA ASN A 25 -72.99 1.25 -57.88
C ASN A 25 -72.25 1.54 -56.56
N VAL A 26 -71.02 2.05 -56.53
CA VAL A 26 -70.38 2.41 -55.27
C VAL A 26 -70.46 3.94 -55.08
N SER A 27 -71.06 4.39 -53.98
CA SER A 27 -71.18 5.81 -53.59
C SER A 27 -69.78 6.39 -53.27
N THR A 28 -69.54 7.67 -53.59
CA THR A 28 -68.32 8.39 -53.28
C THR A 28 -68.06 8.47 -51.80
N THR A 29 -69.07 8.48 -50.97
CA THR A 29 -69.02 8.51 -49.51
C THR A 29 -68.48 7.20 -48.90
N GLU A 30 -68.87 6.06 -49.41
CA GLU A 30 -68.42 4.72 -48.96
C GLU A 30 -66.97 4.50 -49.33
N LEU A 31 -66.54 5.06 -50.44
CA LEU A 31 -65.11 4.97 -50.84
C LEU A 31 -64.18 5.82 -49.95
N ASP A 32 -64.64 7.00 -49.57
CA ASP A 32 -63.92 7.90 -48.68
C ASP A 32 -63.86 7.35 -47.24
N GLU A 33 -64.87 6.69 -46.75
CA GLU A 33 -64.92 6.00 -45.48
C GLU A 33 -63.95 4.80 -45.48
N SER A 34 -63.95 3.98 -46.50
CA SER A 34 -63.03 2.86 -46.65
C SER A 34 -61.61 3.33 -46.74
N TRP A 35 -61.32 4.45 -47.41
CA TRP A 35 -60.01 5.06 -47.49
C TRP A 35 -59.53 5.57 -46.12
N ARG A 36 -60.36 6.22 -45.36
CA ARG A 36 -60.09 6.67 -44.00
C ARG A 36 -59.74 5.49 -43.07
N LEU A 37 -60.45 4.37 -43.20
CA LEU A 37 -60.17 3.18 -42.42
C LEU A 37 -58.76 2.55 -42.76
N ILE A 38 -58.46 2.52 -44.06
CA ILE A 38 -57.16 2.03 -44.55
C ILE A 38 -56.03 2.97 -44.08
N GLU A 39 -56.16 4.26 -44.17
CA GLU A 39 -55.19 5.23 -43.64
C GLU A 39 -54.99 5.09 -42.13
N LYS A 40 -56.07 4.93 -41.39
CA LYS A 40 -56.02 4.71 -39.93
C LYS A 40 -55.29 3.43 -39.58
N GLN A 41 -55.49 2.35 -40.33
CA GLN A 41 -54.75 1.10 -40.14
C GLN A 41 -53.28 1.21 -40.53
N ILE A 42 -52.91 1.92 -41.60
CA ILE A 42 -51.54 2.18 -42.01
C ILE A 42 -50.80 3.02 -40.93
N HIS A 43 -51.44 4.03 -40.39
CA HIS A 43 -50.88 4.86 -39.33
C HIS A 43 -50.72 4.06 -38.03
N ALA A 44 -51.65 3.23 -37.65
CA ALA A 44 -51.59 2.37 -36.46
C ALA A 44 -50.46 1.32 -36.55
N THR A 45 -50.29 0.70 -37.73
CA THR A 45 -49.22 -0.27 -37.97
C THR A 45 -47.81 0.38 -37.99
N LYS A 46 -47.72 1.63 -38.55
CA LYS A 46 -46.47 2.40 -38.51
C LYS A 46 -46.09 2.76 -37.05
N LYS A 47 -47.08 3.19 -36.26
CA LYS A 47 -46.91 3.56 -34.85
C LYS A 47 -46.46 2.35 -34.01
N LYS A 48 -47.06 1.16 -34.22
CA LYS A 48 -46.67 -0.10 -33.60
C LYS A 48 -45.23 -0.51 -33.97
N LYS A 49 -44.86 -0.44 -35.27
CA LYS A 49 -43.50 -0.76 -35.72
C LYS A 49 -42.45 0.23 -35.18
N LEU A 50 -42.77 1.50 -35.05
CA LEU A 50 -41.88 2.51 -34.46
C LEU A 50 -41.68 2.24 -32.96
N HIS A 51 -42.78 1.96 -32.24
CA HIS A 51 -42.74 1.63 -30.82
C HIS A 51 -41.91 0.35 -30.52
N GLN A 52 -42.10 -0.69 -31.34
CA GLN A 52 -41.28 -1.90 -31.25
C GLN A 52 -39.79 -1.61 -31.52
N ARG A 53 -39.45 -0.77 -32.51
CA ARG A 53 -38.03 -0.39 -32.79
C ARG A 53 -37.42 0.40 -31.63
N LEU A 54 -38.21 1.29 -31.00
CA LEU A 54 -37.75 2.04 -29.82
C LEU A 54 -37.54 1.12 -28.60
N LEU A 55 -38.43 0.14 -28.41
CA LEU A 55 -38.25 -0.88 -27.34
C LEU A 55 -37.01 -1.73 -27.57
N TYR A 56 -36.75 -2.21 -28.78
CA TYR A 56 -35.54 -2.95 -29.11
C TYR A 56 -34.28 -2.08 -28.94
N ALA A 57 -34.31 -0.81 -29.38
CA ALA A 57 -33.20 0.11 -29.18
C ALA A 57 -32.94 0.36 -27.70
N ALA A 58 -33.95 0.49 -26.86
CA ALA A 58 -33.83 0.65 -25.41
C ALA A 58 -33.26 -0.61 -24.72
N THR A 59 -33.66 -1.80 -25.15
CA THR A 59 -33.13 -3.07 -24.60
C THR A 59 -31.68 -3.30 -24.98
N TYR A 60 -31.28 -2.99 -26.24
CA TYR A 60 -29.88 -3.08 -26.65
C TYR A 60 -28.99 -2.03 -25.98
N SER A 61 -29.49 -0.80 -25.76
CA SER A 61 -28.72 0.23 -25.06
C SER A 61 -28.52 -0.09 -23.58
N SER A 62 -29.53 -0.69 -22.92
CA SER A 62 -29.36 -1.14 -21.52
C SER A 62 -28.40 -2.30 -21.40
N ALA A 63 -28.42 -3.27 -22.32
CA ALA A 63 -27.43 -4.35 -22.35
C ALA A 63 -26.01 -3.84 -22.58
N ALA A 64 -25.82 -2.86 -23.49
CA ALA A 64 -24.51 -2.24 -23.72
C ALA A 64 -24.02 -1.47 -22.47
N ALA A 65 -24.91 -0.76 -21.77
CA ALA A 65 -24.55 -0.07 -20.52
C ALA A 65 -24.13 -1.05 -19.41
N ILE A 66 -24.84 -2.18 -19.27
CA ILE A 66 -24.46 -3.24 -18.31
C ILE A 66 -23.09 -3.83 -18.65
N LEU A 67 -22.81 -4.10 -19.93
CA LEU A 67 -21.51 -4.61 -20.37
C LEU A 67 -20.38 -3.61 -20.12
N LEU A 68 -20.63 -2.32 -20.36
CA LEU A 68 -19.66 -1.26 -20.04
C LEU A 68 -19.42 -1.12 -18.53
N CYS A 69 -20.46 -1.22 -17.72
CA CYS A 69 -20.34 -1.25 -16.26
C CYS A 69 -19.57 -2.49 -15.78
N MET A 70 -19.86 -3.68 -16.32
CA MET A 70 -19.11 -4.89 -15.99
C MET A 70 -17.65 -4.81 -16.45
N PHE A 71 -17.39 -4.24 -17.61
CA PHE A 71 -16.00 -4.00 -18.08
C PHE A 71 -15.26 -3.01 -17.19
N TRP A 72 -15.92 -1.92 -16.78
CA TRP A 72 -15.34 -0.92 -15.88
C TRP A 72 -15.10 -1.49 -14.48
N LEU A 73 -16.07 -2.22 -13.92
CA LEU A 73 -15.94 -2.93 -12.65
C LEU A 73 -14.89 -4.05 -12.74
N GLY A 74 -14.83 -4.78 -13.86
CA GLY A 74 -13.81 -5.79 -14.12
C GLY A 74 -12.41 -5.18 -14.18
N LYS A 75 -12.25 -4.00 -14.80
CA LYS A 75 -10.99 -3.27 -14.84
C LYS A 75 -10.55 -2.79 -13.44
N GLN A 76 -11.49 -2.29 -12.62
CA GLN A 76 -11.24 -1.96 -11.23
C GLN A 76 -10.87 -3.21 -10.40
N PHE A 77 -11.56 -4.32 -10.64
CA PHE A 77 -11.31 -5.60 -9.97
C PHE A 77 -9.94 -6.19 -10.34
N ILE A 78 -9.56 -6.16 -11.62
CA ILE A 78 -8.24 -6.60 -12.10
C ILE A 78 -7.14 -5.70 -11.56
N SER A 79 -7.31 -4.37 -11.53
CA SER A 79 -6.35 -3.44 -10.93
C SER A 79 -6.19 -3.68 -9.42
N TYR A 80 -7.26 -4.08 -8.73
CA TYR A 80 -7.21 -4.46 -7.32
C TYR A 80 -6.46 -5.79 -7.09
N TYR A 81 -6.51 -6.73 -8.04
CA TYR A 81 -5.83 -8.04 -7.95
C TYR A 81 -4.35 -7.99 -8.38
N HIS A 82 -3.96 -7.06 -9.26
CA HIS A 82 -2.55 -6.92 -9.70
C HIS A 82 -1.69 -6.09 -8.74
N ALA A 83 -2.25 -5.60 -7.62
CA ALA A 83 -1.49 -4.89 -6.60
C ALA A 83 -0.50 -5.78 -5.80
N ASP A 84 -0.48 -7.09 -6.03
CA ASP A 84 0.46 -8.01 -5.38
C ASP A 84 1.79 -8.21 -6.15
N ASP A 85 1.86 -7.85 -7.46
CA ASP A 85 3.08 -7.93 -8.28
C ASP A 85 3.81 -6.57 -8.31
N SER A 86 4.37 -6.15 -7.19
CA SER A 86 5.18 -4.93 -7.13
C SER A 86 6.61 -5.23 -7.61
N ALA A 87 7.08 -4.49 -8.60
CA ALA A 87 8.48 -4.54 -9.07
C ALA A 87 9.47 -4.26 -7.93
N LEU A 88 9.05 -3.48 -6.93
CA LEU A 88 9.80 -3.19 -5.72
C LEU A 88 9.98 -4.45 -4.86
N VAL A 89 8.93 -5.24 -4.65
CA VAL A 89 8.99 -6.49 -3.88
C VAL A 89 9.86 -7.50 -4.59
N ASP A 90 9.70 -7.66 -5.89
CA ASP A 90 10.56 -8.52 -6.70
C ASP A 90 12.04 -8.13 -6.61
N PHE A 91 12.32 -6.83 -6.65
CA PHE A 91 13.67 -6.30 -6.45
C PHE A 91 14.18 -6.63 -5.03
N ALA A 92 13.35 -6.38 -4.00
CA ALA A 92 13.69 -6.62 -2.60
C ALA A 92 14.02 -8.09 -2.30
N LEU A 93 13.27 -9.02 -2.88
CA LEU A 93 13.45 -10.45 -2.69
C LEU A 93 14.64 -11.02 -3.48
N LYS A 94 14.98 -10.43 -4.63
CA LYS A 94 16.15 -10.81 -5.44
C LYS A 94 17.46 -10.30 -4.88
N MET A 95 17.43 -9.16 -4.20
CA MET A 95 18.62 -8.61 -3.53
C MET A 95 18.78 -9.34 -2.20
N GLN A 96 19.78 -10.21 -2.12
CA GLN A 96 20.19 -10.81 -0.84
C GLN A 96 20.49 -9.70 0.17
N ALA A 97 20.19 -9.98 1.45
CA ALA A 97 20.65 -9.09 2.53
C ALA A 97 22.15 -8.83 2.34
N ALA A 98 22.53 -7.56 2.36
CA ALA A 98 23.94 -7.21 2.28
C ALA A 98 24.69 -7.92 3.43
N PRO A 99 25.94 -8.34 3.21
CA PRO A 99 26.75 -8.93 4.26
C PRO A 99 26.80 -7.99 5.47
N LEU A 100 27.06 -8.55 6.65
CA LEU A 100 27.25 -7.81 7.91
C LEU A 100 28.14 -6.58 7.65
N GLN A 101 27.53 -5.41 7.69
CA GLN A 101 28.22 -4.14 7.48
C GLN A 101 28.30 -3.40 8.81
N GLU A 102 29.39 -2.67 9.01
CA GLU A 102 29.60 -1.85 10.21
C GLU A 102 29.03 -0.43 10.00
N ASP A 103 28.96 0.03 8.74
CA ASP A 103 28.56 1.38 8.38
C ASP A 103 27.17 1.43 7.74
N ILE A 104 26.48 2.56 7.88
CA ILE A 104 25.23 2.83 7.18
C ILE A 104 25.54 2.90 5.69
N LEU A 105 24.82 2.11 4.89
CA LEU A 105 25.06 2.00 3.45
C LEU A 105 23.86 2.49 2.68
N LEU A 106 24.10 3.47 1.80
CA LEU A 106 23.13 3.95 0.83
C LEU A 106 23.56 3.50 -0.58
N LEU A 107 22.77 2.61 -1.16
CA LEU A 107 22.96 2.10 -2.53
C LEU A 107 22.05 2.86 -3.48
N ILE A 108 22.65 3.55 -4.45
CA ILE A 108 21.96 4.32 -5.48
C ILE A 108 22.28 3.68 -6.83
N PRO A 109 21.29 3.27 -7.64
CA PRO A 109 21.53 2.63 -8.92
C PRO A 109 22.36 3.49 -9.87
N GLY A 110 23.46 2.94 -10.37
CA GLY A 110 24.35 3.62 -11.32
C GLY A 110 25.32 4.62 -10.70
N GLU A 111 25.31 4.76 -9.37
CA GLU A 111 26.22 5.61 -8.59
C GLU A 111 27.13 4.77 -7.68
N LYS A 112 28.16 5.40 -7.13
CA LYS A 112 29.00 4.79 -6.12
C LYS A 112 28.23 4.66 -4.81
N ASN A 113 28.37 3.53 -4.12
CA ASN A 113 27.82 3.33 -2.79
C ASN A 113 28.32 4.42 -1.83
N ILE A 114 27.41 4.91 -0.99
CA ILE A 114 27.72 5.92 0.03
C ILE A 114 27.75 5.21 1.36
N GLU A 115 28.88 5.22 2.02
CA GLU A 115 29.08 4.69 3.37
C GLU A 115 29.12 5.85 4.37
N VAL A 116 28.33 5.75 5.45
CA VAL A 116 28.26 6.74 6.51
C VAL A 116 28.65 6.08 7.82
N SER A 117 29.80 6.47 8.35
CA SER A 117 30.37 5.85 9.57
C SER A 117 29.78 6.39 10.87
N ASP A 118 29.01 7.48 10.81
CA ASP A 118 28.34 8.06 11.97
C ASP A 118 27.32 7.07 12.57
N THR A 119 27.07 7.17 13.86
CA THR A 119 26.05 6.37 14.55
C THR A 119 24.64 6.78 14.17
N ASP A 120 24.46 8.06 13.82
CA ASP A 120 23.20 8.64 13.33
C ASP A 120 23.45 9.34 12.00
N ALA A 121 22.67 9.00 10.98
CA ALA A 121 22.72 9.68 9.69
C ALA A 121 21.39 10.35 9.37
N ASN A 122 21.47 11.51 8.73
CA ASN A 122 20.31 12.21 8.19
C ASN A 122 20.42 12.27 6.66
N ILE A 123 19.50 11.60 5.96
CA ILE A 123 19.48 11.50 4.52
C ILE A 123 18.23 12.19 3.99
N ILE A 124 18.40 13.18 3.13
CA ILE A 124 17.30 13.97 2.58
C ILE A 124 17.29 13.84 1.06
N TYR A 125 16.17 13.37 0.51
CA TYR A 125 15.90 13.40 -0.92
C TYR A 125 15.10 14.66 -1.29
N SER A 126 15.70 15.49 -2.10
CA SER A 126 15.00 16.63 -2.69
C SER A 126 14.10 16.17 -3.85
N GLN A 127 13.03 16.93 -4.10
CA GLN A 127 12.16 16.71 -5.27
C GLN A 127 12.91 16.78 -6.61
N ASN A 128 14.07 17.44 -6.64
CA ASN A 128 14.94 17.59 -7.81
C ASN A 128 15.96 16.45 -7.96
N GLY A 129 15.86 15.37 -7.15
CA GLY A 129 16.78 14.24 -7.20
C GLY A 129 18.14 14.48 -6.54
N ILE A 130 18.29 15.56 -5.76
CA ILE A 130 19.50 15.80 -4.97
C ILE A 130 19.41 15.01 -3.67
N VAL A 131 20.49 14.31 -3.34
CA VAL A 131 20.66 13.60 -2.08
C VAL A 131 21.62 14.38 -1.19
N VAL A 132 21.19 14.67 0.04
CA VAL A 132 21.99 15.32 1.07
C VAL A 132 22.16 14.33 2.23
N VAL A 133 23.42 14.07 2.61
CA VAL A 133 23.75 13.21 3.74
C VAL A 133 24.52 14.07 4.78
N ASN A 134 23.99 14.17 5.99
CA ASN A 134 24.60 14.95 7.09
C ASN A 134 25.03 16.36 6.68
N SER A 135 24.18 17.07 5.91
CA SER A 135 24.40 18.41 5.35
C SER A 135 25.36 18.50 4.14
N ASP A 136 26.00 17.40 3.74
CA ASP A 136 26.84 17.35 2.54
C ASP A 136 26.02 16.91 1.32
N THR A 137 26.13 17.65 0.22
CA THR A 137 25.48 17.27 -1.04
C THR A 137 26.31 16.18 -1.70
N VAL A 138 25.77 14.95 -1.78
CA VAL A 138 26.54 13.79 -2.23
C VAL A 138 26.35 13.49 -3.70
N ASN A 139 25.13 13.60 -4.25
CA ASN A 139 24.88 13.30 -5.66
C ASN A 139 23.64 14.04 -6.21
N GLN A 140 23.71 14.34 -7.50
CA GLN A 140 22.58 14.81 -8.29
C GLN A 140 22.07 13.66 -9.15
N ILE A 141 20.95 13.05 -8.75
CA ILE A 141 20.35 11.95 -9.50
C ILE A 141 19.69 12.51 -10.76
N GLN A 142 20.23 12.20 -11.94
CA GLN A 142 19.62 12.59 -13.20
C GLN A 142 18.38 11.75 -13.49
N ALA A 143 17.21 12.38 -13.43
CA ALA A 143 15.89 11.75 -13.63
C ALA A 143 15.60 11.44 -15.10
N GLN A 144 16.42 10.63 -15.80
CA GLN A 144 16.22 10.33 -17.22
C GLN A 144 16.21 8.84 -17.59
N LYS A 145 15.84 7.93 -16.69
CA LYS A 145 15.74 6.52 -17.07
C LYS A 145 14.30 6.01 -17.10
N LYS A 146 13.96 5.26 -18.17
CA LYS A 146 12.62 4.69 -18.46
C LYS A 146 12.20 3.52 -17.56
N LYS A 147 13.00 3.13 -16.57
CA LYS A 147 12.68 2.05 -15.61
C LYS A 147 12.73 2.59 -14.18
N PRO A 148 11.85 2.14 -13.30
CA PRO A 148 11.93 2.51 -11.89
C PRO A 148 13.28 2.05 -11.34
N GLU A 149 14.03 2.98 -10.77
CA GLU A 149 15.28 2.72 -10.07
C GLU A 149 15.00 2.76 -8.58
N PHE A 150 15.43 1.72 -7.86
CA PHE A 150 15.21 1.59 -6.43
C PHE A 150 16.51 1.85 -5.68
N ASN A 151 16.46 2.77 -4.74
CA ASN A 151 17.52 2.97 -3.76
C ASN A 151 17.36 1.97 -2.63
N GLN A 152 18.47 1.64 -1.98
CA GLN A 152 18.44 0.80 -0.79
C GLN A 152 19.24 1.48 0.32
N LEU A 153 18.60 1.67 1.46
CA LEU A 153 19.24 2.11 2.70
C LEU A 153 19.37 0.90 3.64
N ILE A 154 20.58 0.66 4.12
CA ILE A 154 20.89 -0.38 5.09
C ILE A 154 21.46 0.30 6.34
N THR A 155 20.74 0.16 7.44
CA THR A 155 21.15 0.64 8.77
C THR A 155 21.59 -0.57 9.59
N PRO A 156 22.88 -0.76 9.85
CA PRO A 156 23.38 -1.92 10.59
C PRO A 156 22.98 -1.85 12.07
N LYS A 157 23.26 -2.90 12.83
CA LYS A 157 23.15 -2.88 14.29
C LYS A 157 24.06 -1.82 14.88
N GLY A 158 23.64 -1.19 15.96
CA GLY A 158 24.38 -0.12 16.63
C GLY A 158 24.22 1.27 16.00
N LYS A 159 23.45 1.38 14.92
CA LYS A 159 23.25 2.66 14.20
C LYS A 159 21.78 2.93 13.93
N SER A 160 21.45 4.20 13.75
CA SER A 160 20.11 4.66 13.35
C SER A 160 20.21 5.66 12.18
N THR A 161 19.11 5.87 11.47
CA THR A 161 19.10 6.76 10.31
C THR A 161 17.78 7.51 10.25
N GLN A 162 17.81 8.76 9.88
CA GLN A 162 16.63 9.52 9.48
C GLN A 162 16.65 9.66 7.96
N LEU A 163 15.52 9.38 7.33
CA LEU A 163 15.36 9.44 5.89
C LEU A 163 14.14 10.30 5.53
N THR A 164 14.37 11.34 4.75
CA THR A 164 13.29 12.13 4.15
C THR A 164 13.16 11.75 2.68
N LEU A 165 11.99 11.24 2.30
CA LEU A 165 11.68 10.83 0.93
C LEU A 165 11.31 12.03 0.05
N SER A 166 11.31 11.82 -1.27
CA SER A 166 11.02 12.87 -2.26
C SER A 166 9.61 13.48 -2.18
N ASP A 167 8.67 12.80 -1.53
CA ASP A 167 7.30 13.30 -1.28
C ASP A 167 7.17 14.11 0.03
N GLY A 168 8.25 14.23 0.81
CA GLY A 168 8.28 14.86 2.12
C GLY A 168 7.91 13.94 3.29
N THR A 169 7.75 12.64 3.05
CA THR A 169 7.56 11.65 4.13
C THR A 169 8.86 11.47 4.90
N HIS A 170 8.77 11.48 6.24
CA HIS A 170 9.90 11.28 7.14
C HIS A 170 9.87 9.87 7.74
N LEU A 171 11.02 9.20 7.70
CA LEU A 171 11.25 7.92 8.32
C LEU A 171 12.34 8.04 9.37
N TRP A 172 12.12 7.46 10.53
CA TRP A 172 13.17 7.07 11.47
C TRP A 172 13.40 5.58 11.25
N VAL A 173 14.63 5.22 10.98
CA VAL A 173 15.04 3.85 10.62
C VAL A 173 15.90 3.29 11.73
N ASN A 174 15.40 2.25 12.39
CA ASN A 174 16.06 1.64 13.54
C ASN A 174 17.22 0.71 13.11
N SER A 175 18.03 0.32 14.05
CA SER A 175 19.16 -0.60 13.90
C SER A 175 18.73 -1.94 13.25
N GLY A 176 19.60 -2.50 12.41
CA GLY A 176 19.33 -3.77 11.74
C GLY A 176 18.20 -3.70 10.70
N THR A 177 17.99 -2.54 10.11
CA THR A 177 16.86 -2.28 9.19
C THR A 177 17.33 -2.02 7.77
N ARG A 178 16.56 -2.55 6.80
CA ARG A 178 16.71 -2.32 5.37
C ARG A 178 15.46 -1.66 4.83
N VAL A 179 15.62 -0.54 4.11
CA VAL A 179 14.54 0.17 3.43
C VAL A 179 14.86 0.28 1.94
N ILE A 180 13.92 -0.13 1.09
CA ILE A 180 14.03 0.00 -0.37
C ILE A 180 12.92 0.93 -0.84
N TYR A 181 13.25 1.91 -1.65
CA TYR A 181 12.34 2.94 -2.10
C TYR A 181 12.73 3.46 -3.48
N PRO A 182 11.79 3.92 -4.31
CA PRO A 182 12.10 4.51 -5.62
C PRO A 182 12.70 5.89 -5.44
N THR A 183 13.53 6.31 -6.38
CA THR A 183 14.06 7.68 -6.45
C THR A 183 12.92 8.70 -6.54
N HIS A 184 11.87 8.37 -7.30
CA HIS A 184 10.66 9.16 -7.46
C HIS A 184 9.44 8.25 -7.37
N PHE A 185 8.43 8.67 -6.63
CA PHE A 185 7.18 7.94 -6.54
C PHE A 185 6.34 8.08 -7.81
N GLU A 186 5.54 7.07 -8.09
CA GLU A 186 4.51 7.11 -9.13
C GLU A 186 3.37 8.05 -8.76
N LYS A 187 2.55 8.43 -9.76
CA LYS A 187 1.43 9.36 -9.52
C LYS A 187 0.26 8.70 -8.79
N GLU A 188 0.08 7.41 -9.00
CA GLU A 188 -1.04 6.62 -8.50
C GLU A 188 -0.82 6.12 -7.07
N HIS A 189 0.42 5.85 -6.68
CA HIS A 189 0.77 5.35 -5.35
C HIS A 189 2.23 5.63 -4.99
N ARG A 190 2.54 5.59 -3.70
CA ARG A 190 3.87 5.75 -3.13
C ARG A 190 4.20 4.47 -2.38
N GLU A 191 5.21 3.75 -2.80
CA GLU A 191 5.51 2.43 -2.26
C GLU A 191 6.96 2.33 -1.79
N ILE A 192 7.16 1.73 -0.60
CA ILE A 192 8.46 1.36 -0.06
C ILE A 192 8.42 -0.08 0.45
N TYR A 193 9.59 -0.72 0.51
CA TYR A 193 9.75 -2.03 1.16
C TYR A 193 10.60 -1.88 2.42
N VAL A 194 10.20 -2.54 3.50
CA VAL A 194 10.85 -2.48 4.80
C VAL A 194 11.09 -3.89 5.33
N GLU A 195 12.32 -4.12 5.81
CA GLU A 195 12.72 -5.26 6.61
C GLU A 195 13.47 -4.73 7.84
N GLY A 196 12.90 -4.88 9.03
CA GLY A 196 13.37 -4.28 10.27
C GLY A 196 12.31 -3.38 10.90
N GLU A 197 12.72 -2.28 11.54
CA GLU A 197 11.83 -1.37 12.24
C GLU A 197 11.96 0.07 11.75
N VAL A 198 10.79 0.68 11.44
CA VAL A 198 10.69 2.08 11.01
C VAL A 198 9.51 2.75 11.69
N PHE A 199 9.72 3.98 12.10
CA PHE A 199 8.64 4.90 12.39
C PHE A 199 8.48 5.85 11.21
N LEU A 200 7.24 6.05 10.76
CA LEU A 200 6.93 6.89 9.61
C LEU A 200 6.01 8.04 10.03
N ASP A 201 6.33 9.22 9.55
CA ASP A 201 5.41 10.36 9.51
C ASP A 201 5.13 10.70 8.05
N VAL A 202 4.04 10.10 7.53
CA VAL A 202 3.73 10.12 6.10
C VAL A 202 3.06 11.42 5.71
N TYR A 203 3.63 12.11 4.70
CA TYR A 203 3.02 13.29 4.10
C TYR A 203 1.64 12.98 3.53
N ARG A 204 0.62 13.77 3.93
CA ARG A 204 -0.78 13.52 3.55
C ARG A 204 -1.01 13.75 2.07
N ASN A 205 -1.45 12.71 1.37
CA ASN A 205 -1.88 12.77 -0.02
C ASN A 205 -2.98 11.72 -0.28
N GLU A 206 -4.22 12.18 -0.40
CA GLU A 206 -5.38 11.30 -0.61
C GLU A 206 -5.47 10.74 -2.03
N LYS A 207 -4.78 11.37 -3.00
CA LYS A 207 -4.79 10.94 -4.42
C LYS A 207 -3.77 9.86 -4.72
N ALA A 208 -2.73 9.75 -3.90
CA ALA A 208 -1.67 8.77 -4.05
C ALA A 208 -1.40 8.11 -2.68
N PRO A 209 -2.03 6.98 -2.34
CA PRO A 209 -1.80 6.24 -1.11
C PRO A 209 -0.33 5.92 -0.91
N PHE A 210 0.12 5.87 0.35
CA PHE A 210 1.44 5.41 0.72
C PHE A 210 1.35 3.96 1.20
N ILE A 211 2.19 3.09 0.65
CA ILE A 211 2.18 1.65 0.91
C ILE A 211 3.54 1.24 1.45
N VAL A 212 3.56 0.70 2.66
CA VAL A 212 4.73 0.02 3.21
C VAL A 212 4.57 -1.46 2.97
N ARG A 213 5.45 -2.06 2.17
CA ARG A 213 5.54 -3.51 1.95
C ARG A 213 6.54 -4.12 2.92
N THR A 214 6.21 -5.29 3.40
CA THR A 214 7.13 -6.18 4.13
C THR A 214 7.10 -7.57 3.48
N LYS A 215 7.83 -8.51 4.06
CA LYS A 215 7.80 -9.89 3.58
C LYS A 215 6.41 -10.53 3.69
N ASP A 216 5.64 -10.24 4.76
CA ASP A 216 4.42 -10.99 5.11
C ASP A 216 3.14 -10.17 4.98
N PHE A 217 3.22 -8.84 4.93
CA PHE A 217 2.06 -7.95 4.90
C PHE A 217 2.38 -6.60 4.25
N GLN A 218 1.32 -5.85 3.98
CA GLN A 218 1.41 -4.46 3.54
C GLN A 218 0.57 -3.55 4.44
N VAL A 219 1.03 -2.30 4.57
CA VAL A 219 0.37 -1.23 5.32
C VAL A 219 0.06 -0.10 4.37
N GLN A 220 -1.21 0.27 4.23
CA GLN A 220 -1.65 1.36 3.37
C GLN A 220 -2.20 2.52 4.19
N VAL A 221 -1.74 3.74 3.87
CA VAL A 221 -2.11 4.98 4.54
C VAL A 221 -2.26 6.13 3.57
N LEU A 222 -2.89 7.24 4.00
CA LEU A 222 -3.03 8.47 3.20
C LEU A 222 -2.23 9.65 3.77
N GLY A 223 -1.84 9.59 5.05
CA GLY A 223 -1.14 10.63 5.79
C GLY A 223 -1.27 10.33 7.29
N THR A 224 -0.29 9.66 7.85
CA THR A 224 -0.43 8.89 9.09
C THR A 224 0.94 8.77 9.75
N SER A 225 0.96 8.83 11.09
CA SER A 225 2.16 8.58 11.89
C SER A 225 2.01 7.21 12.58
N PHE A 226 2.91 6.27 12.29
CA PHE A 226 2.83 4.89 12.77
C PHE A 226 4.20 4.21 12.80
N ASN A 227 4.33 3.16 13.61
CA ASN A 227 5.51 2.30 13.69
C ASN A 227 5.24 0.95 13.02
N VAL A 228 6.22 0.43 12.29
CA VAL A 228 6.23 -0.93 11.72
C VAL A 228 7.49 -1.62 12.22
N SER A 229 7.33 -2.77 12.87
CA SER A 229 8.42 -3.67 13.23
C SER A 229 8.23 -5.00 12.50
N ALA A 230 9.14 -5.32 11.57
CA ALA A 230 9.07 -6.49 10.69
C ALA A 230 10.48 -7.07 10.45
N TYR A 231 11.16 -7.44 11.54
CA TYR A 231 12.47 -8.11 11.48
C TYR A 231 12.31 -9.55 11.00
N SER A 232 13.08 -9.96 10.00
CA SER A 232 13.00 -11.31 9.40
C SER A 232 13.34 -12.45 10.36
N LEU A 233 14.16 -12.17 11.39
CA LEU A 233 14.54 -13.14 12.42
C LEU A 233 13.54 -13.22 13.57
N GLU A 234 12.59 -12.31 13.67
CA GLU A 234 11.55 -12.33 14.70
C GLU A 234 10.32 -13.12 14.24
N LYS A 235 9.72 -13.85 15.18
CA LYS A 235 8.49 -14.64 14.91
C LYS A 235 7.25 -13.77 14.76
N THR A 236 7.32 -12.54 15.27
CA THR A 236 6.19 -11.61 15.34
C THR A 236 6.58 -10.28 14.75
N SER A 237 5.82 -9.83 13.77
CA SER A 237 5.84 -8.44 13.31
C SER A 237 4.74 -7.65 14.00
N SER A 238 4.85 -6.32 14.02
CA SER A 238 3.83 -5.47 14.62
C SER A 238 3.66 -4.15 13.88
N VAL A 239 2.44 -3.60 13.95
CA VAL A 239 2.13 -2.24 13.49
C VAL A 239 1.37 -1.51 14.59
N VAL A 240 1.86 -0.33 14.95
CA VAL A 240 1.26 0.54 15.98
C VAL A 240 0.89 1.87 15.38
N LEU A 241 -0.35 2.30 15.56
CA LEU A 241 -0.85 3.56 15.02
C LEU A 241 -0.83 4.66 16.07
N VAL A 242 -0.13 5.77 15.77
CA VAL A 242 -0.05 6.97 16.61
C VAL A 242 -1.10 8.00 16.18
N LYS A 243 -1.16 8.32 14.88
CA LYS A 243 -2.06 9.36 14.35
C LYS A 243 -2.55 8.98 12.96
N GLY A 244 -3.84 9.23 12.67
CA GLY A 244 -4.44 9.00 11.36
C GLY A 244 -5.20 7.67 11.27
N SER A 245 -5.01 6.92 10.21
CA SER A 245 -5.65 5.61 9.96
C SER A 245 -4.73 4.72 9.15
N VAL A 246 -4.67 3.46 9.52
CA VAL A 246 -3.88 2.42 8.86
C VAL A 246 -4.79 1.31 8.38
N ASN A 247 -4.59 0.84 7.16
CA ASN A 247 -5.17 -0.40 6.66
C ASN A 247 -4.05 -1.41 6.39
N ILE A 248 -4.11 -2.56 7.06
CA ILE A 248 -3.12 -3.64 6.96
C ILE A 248 -3.74 -4.79 6.19
N LYS A 249 -3.00 -5.36 5.24
CA LYS A 249 -3.41 -6.53 4.46
C LYS A 249 -2.25 -7.53 4.42
N ASN A 250 -2.54 -8.81 4.67
CA ASN A 250 -1.57 -9.90 4.51
C ASN A 250 -1.75 -10.65 3.18
N HIS A 251 -0.86 -11.61 2.88
CA HIS A 251 -0.97 -12.43 1.67
C HIS A 251 -2.22 -13.34 1.66
N ASN A 252 -2.76 -13.70 2.83
CA ASN A 252 -4.01 -14.46 2.95
C ASN A 252 -5.26 -13.60 2.73
N ARG A 253 -5.09 -12.33 2.30
CA ARG A 253 -6.17 -11.35 2.07
C ARG A 253 -6.97 -10.97 3.31
N GLN A 254 -6.49 -11.29 4.50
CA GLN A 254 -7.04 -10.72 5.72
C GLN A 254 -6.74 -9.22 5.73
N GLN A 255 -7.68 -8.44 6.23
CA GLN A 255 -7.54 -6.99 6.36
C GLN A 255 -7.93 -6.55 7.76
N VAL A 256 -7.13 -5.64 8.31
CA VAL A 256 -7.38 -5.02 9.61
C VAL A 256 -7.17 -3.52 9.47
N LYS A 257 -8.11 -2.74 10.01
CA LYS A 257 -8.00 -1.30 10.09
C LYS A 257 -7.72 -0.88 11.53
N LEU A 258 -6.70 -0.01 11.72
CA LEU A 258 -6.35 0.56 13.01
C LEU A 258 -6.86 1.99 13.14
N THR A 259 -7.21 2.33 14.40
CA THR A 259 -7.41 3.70 14.88
C THR A 259 -6.27 4.08 15.84
N PRO A 260 -6.02 5.38 16.10
CA PRO A 260 -4.94 5.81 16.98
C PRO A 260 -4.98 5.11 18.35
N GLY A 261 -3.79 4.73 18.86
CA GLY A 261 -3.65 3.97 20.10
C GLY A 261 -3.85 2.47 19.94
N GLN A 262 -3.88 1.94 18.71
CA GLN A 262 -4.04 0.51 18.47
C GLN A 262 -2.77 -0.13 17.91
N LEU A 263 -2.57 -1.39 18.31
CA LEU A 263 -1.55 -2.33 17.87
C LEU A 263 -2.22 -3.50 17.17
N VAL A 264 -1.59 -4.02 16.12
CA VAL A 264 -1.82 -5.37 15.60
C VAL A 264 -0.52 -6.13 15.56
N ASN A 265 -0.53 -7.37 16.02
CA ASN A 265 0.56 -8.32 15.82
C ASN A 265 0.29 -9.19 14.60
N ILE A 266 1.35 -9.57 13.92
CA ILE A 266 1.33 -10.43 12.75
C ILE A 266 2.22 -11.65 13.03
N HIS A 267 1.62 -12.85 13.02
CA HIS A 267 2.29 -14.11 13.29
C HIS A 267 2.11 -15.06 12.12
N SER A 268 3.20 -15.52 11.51
CA SER A 268 3.11 -16.53 10.42
C SER A 268 2.06 -16.16 9.35
N ASN A 269 2.06 -14.90 8.92
CA ASN A 269 1.12 -14.34 7.95
C ASN A 269 -0.37 -14.36 8.39
N GLN A 270 -0.64 -14.30 9.70
CA GLN A 270 -1.96 -14.08 10.27
C GLN A 270 -1.99 -12.75 11.02
N LEU A 271 -3.07 -11.98 10.82
CA LEU A 271 -3.31 -10.73 11.54
C LEU A 271 -4.11 -11.01 12.80
N ASP A 272 -3.60 -10.59 13.95
CA ASP A 272 -4.36 -10.61 15.19
C ASP A 272 -5.46 -9.54 15.19
N ALA A 273 -6.38 -9.63 16.16
CA ALA A 273 -7.33 -8.57 16.40
C ALA A 273 -6.61 -7.31 16.93
N PRO A 274 -7.04 -6.09 16.54
CA PRO A 274 -6.49 -4.86 17.08
C PRO A 274 -6.63 -4.77 18.60
N GLN A 275 -5.55 -4.34 19.26
CA GLN A 275 -5.50 -4.15 20.72
C GLN A 275 -5.23 -2.68 21.03
N ASN A 276 -5.91 -2.12 22.02
CA ASN A 276 -5.59 -0.79 22.54
C ASN A 276 -4.34 -0.87 23.42
N VAL A 277 -3.36 -0.02 23.12
CA VAL A 277 -2.08 0.01 23.82
C VAL A 277 -1.64 1.44 24.12
N ASP A 278 -0.76 1.59 25.12
CA ASP A 278 0.10 2.75 25.17
C ASP A 278 1.11 2.67 24.02
N VAL A 279 1.19 3.71 23.20
CA VAL A 279 2.06 3.74 22.01
C VAL A 279 3.52 4.07 22.35
N GLU A 280 3.77 4.71 23.50
CA GLU A 280 5.10 5.19 23.88
C GLU A 280 6.18 4.08 23.89
N PRO A 281 5.93 2.87 24.45
CA PRO A 281 6.92 1.78 24.41
C PRO A 281 7.32 1.30 23.01
N TYR A 282 6.51 1.58 21.99
CA TYR A 282 6.77 1.18 20.60
C TYR A 282 7.49 2.25 19.78
N ILE A 283 7.54 3.50 20.27
CA ILE A 283 8.13 4.62 19.54
C ILE A 283 9.24 5.35 20.32
N CYS A 284 9.44 5.04 21.60
CA CYS A 284 10.44 5.70 22.46
C CYS A 284 11.88 5.47 21.96
N TRP A 285 12.13 4.45 21.16
CA TRP A 285 13.43 4.16 20.55
C TRP A 285 13.93 5.32 19.66
N ILE A 286 13.02 6.12 19.07
CA ILE A 286 13.36 7.34 18.32
C ILE A 286 14.15 8.33 19.19
N LYS A 287 13.91 8.29 20.50
CA LYS A 287 14.59 9.14 21.50
C LYS A 287 15.75 8.43 22.18
N ASN A 288 16.15 7.25 21.68
CA ASN A 288 17.13 6.35 22.30
C ASN A 288 16.69 5.88 23.70
N ILE A 289 15.42 5.64 23.88
CA ILE A 289 14.85 5.11 25.13
C ILE A 289 14.29 3.71 24.85
N LEU A 290 14.51 2.79 25.77
CA LEU A 290 13.86 1.49 25.79
C LEU A 290 12.91 1.42 26.97
N MET A 291 11.62 1.25 26.71
CA MET A 291 10.59 0.96 27.71
C MET A 291 10.10 -0.47 27.54
N TYR A 292 9.93 -1.16 28.65
CA TYR A 292 9.42 -2.53 28.70
C TYR A 292 8.55 -2.71 29.92
N THR A 293 7.46 -3.45 29.78
CA THR A 293 6.46 -3.68 30.85
C THR A 293 6.06 -5.14 30.78
N ASP A 294 6.37 -5.87 31.85
CA ASP A 294 6.11 -7.30 31.93
C ASP A 294 6.62 -8.06 30.69
N ASP A 295 7.80 -7.63 30.20
CA ASP A 295 8.44 -8.23 29.03
C ASP A 295 9.48 -9.27 29.49
N PRO A 296 9.62 -10.41 28.78
CA PRO A 296 10.66 -11.37 29.07
C PRO A 296 12.04 -10.80 28.75
N LEU A 297 13.05 -11.13 29.57
CA LEU A 297 14.39 -10.59 29.44
C LEU A 297 15.02 -10.85 28.07
N ASP A 298 14.74 -11.99 27.44
CA ASP A 298 15.21 -12.28 26.09
C ASP A 298 14.78 -11.20 25.07
N LYS A 299 13.54 -10.70 25.19
CA LYS A 299 13.03 -9.61 24.34
C LYS A 299 13.75 -8.29 24.62
N VAL A 300 14.05 -7.99 25.89
CA VAL A 300 14.82 -6.79 26.27
C VAL A 300 16.23 -6.87 25.70
N PHE A 301 16.91 -8.00 25.89
CA PHE A 301 18.27 -8.19 25.39
C PHE A 301 18.38 -8.23 23.87
N ARG A 302 17.35 -8.72 23.15
CA ARG A 302 17.29 -8.59 21.69
C ARG A 302 17.28 -7.12 21.24
N LYS A 303 16.52 -6.25 21.93
CA LYS A 303 16.52 -4.81 21.64
C LYS A 303 17.86 -4.16 21.96
N LEU A 304 18.52 -4.55 23.06
CA LEU A 304 19.87 -4.10 23.38
C LEU A 304 20.90 -4.57 22.34
N ASN A 305 20.76 -5.81 21.83
CA ASN A 305 21.61 -6.32 20.74
C ASN A 305 21.49 -5.45 19.48
N LEU A 306 20.27 -5.06 19.12
CA LEU A 306 20.04 -4.15 17.97
C LEU A 306 20.70 -2.79 18.21
N TYR A 307 20.51 -2.20 19.38
CA TYR A 307 20.97 -0.84 19.67
C TYR A 307 22.50 -0.75 19.87
N TYR A 308 23.11 -1.68 20.63
CA TYR A 308 24.55 -1.64 20.93
C TYR A 308 25.40 -2.46 19.96
N GLY A 309 24.78 -3.27 19.09
CA GLY A 309 25.50 -4.15 18.17
C GLY A 309 26.23 -5.33 18.85
N LYS A 310 26.00 -5.54 20.16
CA LYS A 310 26.67 -6.59 20.96
C LYS A 310 25.81 -7.86 21.02
N GLU A 311 26.44 -9.02 20.94
CA GLU A 311 25.76 -10.31 21.06
C GLU A 311 25.60 -10.70 22.52
N PHE A 312 24.36 -11.03 22.92
CA PHE A 312 24.01 -11.51 24.27
C PHE A 312 23.69 -12.99 24.20
N VAL A 313 24.24 -13.75 25.13
CA VAL A 313 23.97 -15.18 25.36
C VAL A 313 23.32 -15.32 26.72
N LEU A 314 22.06 -15.62 26.78
CA LEU A 314 21.29 -15.75 28.01
C LEU A 314 21.18 -17.22 28.40
N ASP A 315 21.30 -17.50 29.68
CA ASP A 315 20.92 -18.81 30.21
C ASP A 315 19.40 -19.00 30.14
N PRO A 316 18.91 -20.23 29.89
CA PRO A 316 17.47 -20.50 29.74
C PRO A 316 16.61 -20.04 30.93
N GLU A 317 17.18 -20.06 32.13
CA GLU A 317 16.50 -19.59 33.34
C GLU A 317 16.26 -18.07 33.36
N VAL A 318 17.09 -17.33 32.62
CA VAL A 318 17.02 -15.85 32.53
C VAL A 318 16.10 -15.39 31.42
N GLU A 319 16.04 -16.12 30.32
CA GLU A 319 15.29 -15.73 29.11
C GLU A 319 13.83 -15.36 29.39
N SER A 320 13.15 -16.18 30.21
CA SER A 320 11.71 -16.04 30.51
C SER A 320 11.39 -15.12 31.69
N MET A 321 12.42 -14.55 32.37
CA MET A 321 12.18 -13.64 33.48
C MET A 321 11.46 -12.38 33.03
N GLN A 322 10.32 -12.09 33.64
CA GLN A 322 9.53 -10.88 33.35
C GLN A 322 10.13 -9.68 34.08
N VAL A 323 10.33 -8.61 33.33
CA VAL A 323 10.89 -7.37 33.84
C VAL A 323 10.10 -6.15 33.35
N SER A 324 10.14 -5.09 34.14
CA SER A 324 9.57 -3.80 33.75
C SER A 324 10.57 -2.70 34.05
N GLY A 325 10.68 -1.72 33.15
CA GLY A 325 11.60 -0.63 33.35
C GLY A 325 11.69 0.34 32.16
N LYS A 326 12.59 1.32 32.35
CA LYS A 326 12.94 2.30 31.35
C LYS A 326 14.44 2.51 31.38
N LEU A 327 15.08 2.43 30.22
CA LEU A 327 16.52 2.60 30.04
C LEU A 327 16.79 3.77 29.10
N ASP A 328 17.75 4.61 29.41
CA ASP A 328 18.33 5.55 28.44
C ASP A 328 19.46 4.81 27.70
N LEU A 329 19.26 4.58 26.43
CA LEU A 329 20.20 3.82 25.61
C LEU A 329 21.42 4.67 25.16
N LYS A 330 21.44 5.98 25.47
CA LYS A 330 22.63 6.82 25.28
C LYS A 330 23.71 6.55 26.33
N ASP A 331 23.33 5.94 27.45
CA ASP A 331 24.26 5.51 28.49
C ASP A 331 25.17 4.40 27.95
N LYS A 332 26.32 4.24 28.59
CA LYS A 332 27.22 3.12 28.26
C LYS A 332 26.53 1.80 28.54
N LEU A 333 26.80 0.80 27.72
CA LEU A 333 26.20 -0.53 27.86
C LEU A 333 26.38 -1.11 29.27
N GLU A 334 27.55 -0.88 29.90
CA GLU A 334 27.79 -1.34 31.27
C GLU A 334 26.84 -0.76 32.29
N ASP A 335 26.54 0.55 32.18
CA ASP A 335 25.60 1.25 33.06
C ASP A 335 24.15 0.73 32.87
N VAL A 336 23.78 0.46 31.61
CA VAL A 336 22.49 -0.14 31.27
C VAL A 336 22.36 -1.56 31.82
N LEU A 337 23.39 -2.40 31.65
CA LEU A 337 23.41 -3.77 32.20
C LEU A 337 23.39 -3.76 33.72
N HIS A 338 24.07 -2.82 34.33
CA HIS A 338 24.06 -2.63 35.79
C HIS A 338 22.64 -2.26 36.24
N THR A 339 21.98 -1.36 35.55
CA THR A 339 20.59 -0.97 35.86
C THR A 339 19.63 -2.17 35.78
N ILE A 340 19.76 -3.02 34.75
CA ILE A 340 18.96 -4.24 34.64
C ILE A 340 19.26 -5.20 35.80
N SER A 341 20.50 -5.32 36.23
CA SER A 341 20.89 -6.20 37.32
C SER A 341 20.36 -5.79 38.69
N TYR A 342 19.84 -4.57 38.85
CA TYR A 342 19.09 -4.15 40.03
C TYR A 342 17.64 -4.62 40.01
N SER A 343 17.04 -4.70 38.83
CA SER A 343 15.63 -5.09 38.67
C SER A 343 15.44 -6.59 38.45
N ALA A 344 16.49 -7.30 38.05
CA ALA A 344 16.48 -8.75 37.84
C ALA A 344 17.70 -9.40 38.53
N PRO A 345 17.57 -10.61 39.11
CA PRO A 345 18.65 -11.33 39.75
C PRO A 345 19.60 -11.93 38.72
N ILE A 346 20.27 -11.08 37.96
CA ILE A 346 21.22 -11.48 36.89
C ILE A 346 22.63 -10.98 37.16
N GLU A 347 23.61 -11.70 36.70
CA GLU A 347 24.97 -11.26 36.55
C GLU A 347 25.43 -11.42 35.09
N TYR A 348 26.38 -10.63 34.67
CA TYR A 348 26.88 -10.67 33.31
C TYR A 348 28.39 -10.68 33.23
N LYS A 349 28.93 -11.29 32.17
CA LYS A 349 30.36 -11.36 31.93
C LYS A 349 30.64 -11.19 30.44
N GLU A 350 31.47 -10.24 30.09
CA GLU A 350 31.96 -10.07 28.71
C GLU A 350 33.12 -11.06 28.44
N VAL A 351 33.02 -11.81 27.34
CA VAL A 351 34.03 -12.75 26.86
C VAL A 351 34.16 -12.58 25.35
N GLY A 352 35.23 -11.92 24.92
CA GLY A 352 35.36 -11.51 23.51
C GLY A 352 34.28 -10.55 23.08
N ASP A 353 33.60 -10.82 21.96
CA ASP A 353 32.53 -9.99 21.43
C ASP A 353 31.14 -10.32 21.99
N LYS A 354 31.04 -11.28 22.94
CA LYS A 354 29.79 -11.76 23.50
C LYS A 354 29.65 -11.43 24.98
N ILE A 355 28.44 -11.14 25.40
CA ILE A 355 28.07 -10.91 26.79
C ILE A 355 27.19 -12.06 27.27
N TYR A 356 27.71 -12.84 28.19
CA TYR A 356 26.98 -13.94 28.80
C TYR A 356 26.21 -13.43 30.01
N VAL A 357 24.92 -13.75 30.04
CA VAL A 357 23.99 -13.30 31.10
C VAL A 357 23.41 -14.54 31.79
N ARG A 358 23.61 -14.65 33.07
CA ARG A 358 23.12 -15.76 33.86
C ARG A 358 22.47 -15.29 35.17
N LYS A 359 21.74 -16.20 35.81
CA LYS A 359 21.12 -15.93 37.08
C LYS A 359 22.22 -15.83 38.19
N LYS A 360 22.02 -14.90 39.10
CA LYS A 360 22.86 -14.80 40.32
C LYS A 360 22.70 -15.99 41.22
#